data_84f081b2047a595207a70316e9a7b575
#
_entry.id   84f081b2047a595207a70316e9a7b575
#
_cell.length_a   1.000
_cell.length_b   1.000
_cell.length_c   1.000
_cell.angle_alpha   90.00
_cell.angle_beta   90.00
_cell.angle_gamma   90.00
#
_symmetry.space_group_name_H-M   'P 1'
#
loop_
_entity.id
_entity.type
_entity.pdbx_description
1 polymer ?
#
loop_
_entity_poly.entity_id
_entity_poly.type
_entity_poly.pdbx_seq_one_letter_code
_entity_poly.pdbx_strand_id
1 'polypeptide(L)'
;MQMMFKKIYLSLAVIPIVLVLFIIVNNNIFSNKKDFALDIDALKEQQSLFTHTRVTITNSGKQPLTNIKVNYGNKIETVSLLEPGQSYPLSPPAGSNLQRIIVTSDQGINITKEYRTPITMPGMMGS
;
A
#
# COMPACT_ATOMS: atom_id res chain seq x y z
N MET A 1 32.21 -50.14 -7.63
CA MET A 1 32.49 -49.02 -6.76
C MET A 1 32.27 -47.67 -7.43
N GLN A 2 32.74 -47.46 -8.63
CA GLN A 2 32.57 -46.15 -9.30
C GLN A 2 31.11 -45.80 -9.57
N MET A 3 30.24 -46.75 -9.83
CA MET A 3 28.82 -46.51 -10.05
C MET A 3 28.09 -46.04 -8.79
N MET A 4 28.53 -46.47 -7.61
CA MET A 4 27.90 -46.04 -6.38
C MET A 4 28.21 -44.57 -6.06
N PHE A 5 29.40 -44.09 -6.37
CA PHE A 5 29.77 -42.69 -6.20
C PHE A 5 29.00 -41.78 -7.12
N LYS A 6 28.72 -42.19 -8.37
CA LYS A 6 27.90 -41.39 -9.31
C LYS A 6 26.45 -41.24 -8.80
N LYS A 7 25.87 -42.28 -8.24
CA LYS A 7 24.52 -42.23 -7.68
C LYS A 7 24.43 -41.30 -6.48
N ILE A 8 25.47 -41.31 -5.62
CA ILE A 8 25.53 -40.43 -4.45
C ILE A 8 25.65 -38.98 -4.90
N TYR A 9 26.48 -38.66 -5.90
CA TYR A 9 26.61 -37.31 -6.43
C TYR A 9 25.31 -36.77 -7.04
N LEU A 10 24.58 -37.60 -7.77
CA LEU A 10 23.30 -37.22 -8.35
C LEU A 10 22.27 -36.89 -7.27
N SER A 11 22.22 -37.68 -6.18
CA SER A 11 21.30 -37.42 -5.05
C SER A 11 21.66 -36.12 -4.34
N LEU A 12 22.92 -35.85 -4.12
CA LEU A 12 23.39 -34.63 -3.46
C LEU A 12 23.14 -33.38 -4.29
N ALA A 13 23.16 -33.49 -5.61
CA ALA A 13 22.88 -32.36 -6.51
C ALA A 13 21.39 -32.04 -6.58
N VAL A 14 20.50 -33.01 -6.47
CA VAL A 14 19.06 -32.84 -6.59
C VAL A 14 18.46 -32.20 -5.34
N ILE A 15 18.93 -32.57 -4.14
CA ILE A 15 18.39 -32.06 -2.88
C ILE A 15 18.44 -30.53 -2.77
N PRO A 16 19.59 -29.85 -3.03
CA PRO A 16 19.64 -28.39 -2.95
C PRO A 16 18.70 -27.68 -3.94
N ILE A 17 18.55 -28.24 -5.13
CA ILE A 17 17.65 -27.68 -6.17
C ILE A 17 16.20 -27.73 -5.71
N VAL A 18 15.77 -28.86 -5.13
CA VAL A 18 14.41 -29.03 -4.61
C VAL A 18 14.15 -28.06 -3.46
N LEU A 19 15.12 -27.87 -2.57
CA LEU A 19 14.98 -26.93 -1.45
C LEU A 19 14.84 -25.48 -1.95
N VAL A 20 15.61 -25.07 -2.92
CA VAL A 20 15.51 -23.73 -3.49
C VAL A 20 14.14 -23.51 -4.14
N LEU A 21 13.66 -24.46 -4.92
CA LEU A 21 12.34 -24.39 -5.52
C LEU A 21 11.23 -24.33 -4.48
N PHE A 22 11.35 -25.10 -3.41
CA PHE A 22 10.40 -25.09 -2.30
C PHE A 22 10.30 -23.71 -1.63
N ILE A 23 11.44 -23.07 -1.39
CA ILE A 23 11.50 -21.74 -0.79
C ILE A 23 10.85 -20.71 -1.72
N ILE A 24 11.13 -20.76 -3.02
CA ILE A 24 10.54 -19.84 -4.00
C ILE A 24 9.03 -20.01 -4.06
N VAL A 25 8.54 -21.24 -4.12
CA VAL A 25 7.10 -21.53 -4.19
C VAL A 25 6.41 -21.07 -2.92
N ASN A 26 6.97 -21.32 -1.76
CA ASN A 26 6.38 -20.89 -0.49
C ASN A 26 6.32 -19.37 -0.38
N ASN A 27 7.35 -18.68 -0.79
CA ASN A 27 7.34 -17.22 -0.77
C ASN A 27 6.26 -16.65 -1.70
N ASN A 28 6.06 -17.26 -2.84
CA ASN A 28 5.02 -16.83 -3.78
C ASN A 28 3.61 -17.15 -3.30
N ILE A 29 3.42 -18.27 -2.62
CA ILE A 29 2.11 -18.69 -2.13
C ILE A 29 1.66 -17.86 -0.93
N PHE A 30 2.56 -17.59 0.01
CA PHE A 30 2.20 -16.92 1.26
C PHE A 30 2.29 -15.39 1.19
N SER A 31 2.83 -14.85 0.12
CA SER A 31 3.02 -13.43 0.00
C SER A 31 2.13 -12.85 -1.11
N ASN A 32 0.90 -12.49 -0.73
CA ASN A 32 -0.03 -11.82 -1.63
C ASN A 32 0.22 -10.32 -1.74
N LYS A 33 1.11 -9.77 -0.92
CA LYS A 33 1.41 -8.34 -0.93
C LYS A 33 2.45 -8.02 -1.99
N LYS A 34 2.26 -6.92 -2.68
CA LYS A 34 3.25 -6.34 -3.58
C LYS A 34 4.40 -5.75 -2.76
N ASP A 35 5.57 -5.63 -3.37
CA ASP A 35 6.71 -5.00 -2.70
C ASP A 35 6.38 -3.56 -2.34
N PHE A 36 5.88 -2.80 -3.29
CA PHE A 36 5.48 -1.40 -3.07
C PHE A 36 3.99 -1.25 -3.37
N ALA A 37 3.24 -0.88 -2.36
CA ALA A 37 1.80 -0.65 -2.50
C ALA A 37 1.35 0.37 -1.47
N LEU A 38 0.42 1.23 -1.86
CA LEU A 38 -0.11 2.27 -1.01
C LEU A 38 -1.63 2.31 -1.16
N ASP A 39 -2.32 2.23 -0.04
CA ASP A 39 -3.76 2.43 0.02
C ASP A 39 -4.05 3.84 0.49
N ILE A 40 -5.01 4.49 -0.15
CA ILE A 40 -5.40 5.86 0.15
C ILE A 40 -6.89 5.87 0.43
N ASP A 41 -7.26 6.37 1.60
CA ASP A 41 -8.65 6.65 1.95
C ASP A 41 -8.83 8.16 2.03
N ALA A 42 -9.51 8.72 1.04
CA ALA A 42 -9.81 10.15 0.97
C ALA A 42 -11.29 10.34 1.26
N LEU A 43 -11.60 10.93 2.41
CA LEU A 43 -12.96 11.11 2.90
C LEU A 43 -13.32 12.58 2.90
N LYS A 44 -14.49 12.88 2.34
CA LYS A 44 -15.08 14.22 2.37
C LYS A 44 -16.44 14.13 3.04
N GLU A 45 -16.61 14.83 4.14
CA GLU A 45 -17.82 14.82 4.94
C GLU A 45 -18.29 16.24 5.14
N GLN A 46 -19.57 16.49 4.84
CA GLN A 46 -20.17 17.81 5.02
C GLN A 46 -20.93 17.82 6.35
N GLN A 47 -20.49 18.71 7.23
CA GLN A 47 -21.10 18.89 8.54
C GLN A 47 -21.60 20.33 8.64
N SER A 48 -22.93 20.52 8.67
CA SER A 48 -23.55 21.83 8.74
C SER A 48 -23.06 22.73 7.63
N LEU A 49 -22.35 23.81 7.97
CA LEU A 49 -21.82 24.79 7.03
C LEU A 49 -20.38 24.46 6.60
N PHE A 50 -19.80 23.39 7.12
CA PHE A 50 -18.39 23.09 6.89
C PHE A 50 -18.23 21.76 6.17
N THR A 51 -17.27 21.72 5.25
CA THR A 51 -16.80 20.47 4.65
C THR A 51 -15.54 20.03 5.36
N HIS A 52 -15.61 18.84 5.94
CA HIS A 52 -14.47 18.23 6.63
C HIS A 52 -13.84 17.19 5.74
N THR A 53 -12.54 17.30 5.49
CA THR A 53 -11.80 16.35 4.65
C THR A 53 -10.73 15.67 5.47
N ARG A 54 -10.55 14.38 5.21
CA ARG A 54 -9.51 13.58 5.86
C ARG A 54 -8.91 12.62 4.83
N VAL A 55 -7.59 12.50 4.87
CA VAL A 55 -6.88 11.55 4.02
C VAL A 55 -6.06 10.65 4.93
N THR A 56 -6.17 9.35 4.75
CA THR A 56 -5.35 8.36 5.44
C THR A 56 -4.60 7.56 4.41
N ILE A 57 -3.27 7.52 4.52
CA ILE A 57 -2.44 6.69 3.67
C ILE A 57 -1.93 5.51 4.48
N THR A 58 -1.91 4.33 3.86
CA THR A 58 -1.47 3.09 4.51
C THR A 58 -0.53 2.35 3.57
N ASN A 59 0.64 1.99 4.07
CA ASN A 59 1.56 1.15 3.31
C ASN A 59 1.06 -0.29 3.36
N SER A 60 0.48 -0.75 2.26
CA SER A 60 -0.04 -2.11 2.14
C SER A 60 0.96 -3.06 1.48
N GLY A 61 2.16 -2.60 1.17
CA GLY A 61 3.22 -3.40 0.59
C GLY A 61 4.12 -4.04 1.64
N LYS A 62 5.18 -4.67 1.16
CA LYS A 62 6.18 -5.34 2.01
C LYS A 62 7.36 -4.44 2.35
N GLN A 63 7.60 -3.40 1.57
CA GLN A 63 8.76 -2.54 1.68
C GLN A 63 8.37 -1.15 2.15
N PRO A 64 9.26 -0.44 2.85
CA PRO A 64 8.98 0.94 3.26
C PRO A 64 8.85 1.85 2.04
N LEU A 65 8.00 2.86 2.17
CA LEU A 65 7.84 3.92 1.19
C LEU A 65 8.47 5.21 1.71
N THR A 66 9.17 5.92 0.83
CA THR A 66 9.87 7.15 1.20
C THR A 66 9.41 8.31 0.33
N ASN A 67 9.49 9.51 0.89
CA ASN A 67 9.14 10.77 0.22
C ASN A 67 7.78 10.70 -0.47
N ILE A 68 6.77 10.29 0.31
CA ILE A 68 5.40 10.25 -0.18
C ILE A 68 4.90 11.68 -0.24
N LYS A 69 4.56 12.14 -1.44
CA LYS A 69 4.06 13.49 -1.67
C LYS A 69 2.56 13.43 -1.92
N VAL A 70 1.81 14.12 -1.08
CA VAL A 70 0.36 14.22 -1.21
C VAL A 70 0.04 15.62 -1.72
N ASN A 71 -0.46 15.68 -2.94
CA ASN A 71 -0.79 16.94 -3.60
C ASN A 71 -2.27 17.22 -3.45
N TYR A 72 -2.60 18.26 -2.69
CA TYR A 72 -3.97 18.69 -2.46
C TYR A 72 -4.46 19.73 -3.50
N GLY A 73 -3.64 20.05 -4.48
CA GLY A 73 -3.94 21.06 -5.47
C GLY A 73 -3.31 22.40 -5.13
N ASN A 74 -3.49 22.90 -3.92
CA ASN A 74 -2.91 24.17 -3.46
C ASN A 74 -1.68 23.98 -2.59
N LYS A 75 -1.41 22.77 -2.14
CA LYS A 75 -0.29 22.46 -1.25
C LYS A 75 0.13 21.02 -1.44
N ILE A 76 1.41 20.75 -1.25
CA ILE A 76 1.97 19.40 -1.24
C ILE A 76 2.51 19.12 0.15
N GLU A 77 2.06 18.01 0.74
CA GLU A 77 2.56 17.53 2.02
C GLU A 77 3.44 16.31 1.79
N THR A 78 4.58 16.23 2.47
CA THR A 78 5.53 15.15 2.30
C THR A 78 5.59 14.30 3.57
N VAL A 79 5.44 12.99 3.40
CA VAL A 79 5.67 12.01 4.46
C VAL A 79 7.00 11.32 4.15
N SER A 80 7.98 11.51 5.03
CA SER A 80 9.36 11.07 4.76
C SER A 80 9.48 9.56 4.69
N LEU A 81 8.76 8.84 5.54
CA LEU A 81 8.86 7.40 5.66
C LEU A 81 7.51 6.82 6.09
N LEU A 82 7.09 5.75 5.45
CA LEU A 82 5.91 4.98 5.84
C LEU A 82 6.27 3.50 5.79
N GLU A 83 6.33 2.89 6.98
CA GLU A 83 6.70 1.49 7.12
C GLU A 83 5.56 0.56 6.68
N PRO A 84 5.87 -0.69 6.28
CA PRO A 84 4.82 -1.64 5.94
C PRO A 84 3.80 -1.80 7.07
N GLY A 85 2.52 -1.72 6.72
CA GLY A 85 1.42 -1.80 7.67
C GLY A 85 1.14 -0.52 8.43
N GLN A 86 1.96 0.52 8.28
CA GLN A 86 1.77 1.79 8.95
C GLN A 86 0.73 2.64 8.23
N SER A 87 -0.13 3.29 9.01
CA SER A 87 -1.10 4.28 8.51
C SER A 87 -0.73 5.67 8.99
N TYR A 88 -0.93 6.67 8.15
CA TYR A 88 -0.63 8.05 8.48
C TYR A 88 -1.85 8.93 8.12
N PRO A 89 -2.47 9.58 9.11
CA PRO A 89 -3.59 10.48 8.84
C PRO A 89 -3.10 11.85 8.41
N LEU A 90 -3.79 12.43 7.45
CA LEU A 90 -3.49 13.75 6.91
C LEU A 90 -4.76 14.60 6.93
N SER A 91 -4.58 15.88 7.16
CA SER A 91 -5.68 16.85 7.11
C SER A 91 -5.43 17.82 5.96
N PRO A 92 -6.18 17.72 4.85
CA PRO A 92 -6.03 18.66 3.76
C PRO A 92 -6.26 20.11 4.23
N PRO A 93 -5.45 21.05 3.76
CA PRO A 93 -5.61 22.45 4.17
C PRO A 93 -6.85 23.09 3.54
N ALA A 94 -7.27 24.21 4.11
CA ALA A 94 -8.34 24.99 3.53
C ALA A 94 -8.00 25.41 2.10
N GLY A 95 -8.99 25.38 1.21
CA GLY A 95 -8.78 25.72 -0.19
C GLY A 95 -8.24 24.58 -1.05
N SER A 96 -8.06 23.38 -0.48
CA SER A 96 -7.60 22.24 -1.25
C SER A 96 -8.68 21.76 -2.23
N ASN A 97 -8.24 20.99 -3.25
CA ASN A 97 -9.15 20.39 -4.21
C ASN A 97 -10.05 19.37 -3.48
N LEU A 98 -11.36 19.56 -3.56
CA LEU A 98 -12.33 18.71 -2.89
C LEU A 98 -12.77 17.52 -3.72
N GLN A 99 -12.23 17.35 -4.92
CA GLN A 99 -12.58 16.24 -5.79
C GLN A 99 -11.60 15.09 -5.71
N ARG A 100 -10.32 15.41 -5.71
CA ARG A 100 -9.28 14.37 -5.76
C ARG A 100 -7.96 14.85 -5.21
N ILE A 101 -7.12 13.89 -4.86
CA ILE A 101 -5.72 14.11 -4.48
C ILE A 101 -4.82 13.24 -5.35
N ILE A 102 -3.58 13.65 -5.49
CA ILE A 102 -2.55 12.91 -6.22
C ILE A 102 -1.44 12.57 -5.23
N VAL A 103 -1.08 11.29 -5.17
CA VAL A 103 -0.06 10.81 -4.25
C VAL A 103 1.04 10.11 -5.03
N THR A 104 2.27 10.52 -4.78
CA THR A 104 3.46 9.95 -5.42
C THR A 104 4.48 9.54 -4.37
N SER A 105 5.38 8.64 -4.72
CA SER A 105 6.50 8.24 -3.86
C SER A 105 7.75 8.00 -4.69
N ASP A 106 8.90 7.93 -4.01
CA ASP A 106 10.19 7.63 -4.65
C ASP A 106 10.21 6.26 -5.32
N GLN A 107 9.36 5.34 -4.85
CA GLN A 107 9.28 3.99 -5.38
C GLN A 107 8.44 3.89 -6.66
N GLY A 108 8.07 5.03 -7.25
CA GLY A 108 7.32 5.06 -8.50
C GLY A 108 5.81 4.96 -8.34
N ILE A 109 5.30 5.06 -7.13
CA ILE A 109 3.85 5.10 -6.91
C ILE A 109 3.31 6.43 -7.41
N ASN A 110 2.23 6.37 -8.16
CA ASN A 110 1.50 7.54 -8.66
C ASN A 110 0.01 7.19 -8.67
N ILE A 111 -0.72 7.69 -7.70
CA ILE A 111 -2.13 7.36 -7.52
C ILE A 111 -2.93 8.66 -7.48
N THR A 112 -3.99 8.71 -8.28
CA THR A 112 -5.01 9.74 -8.20
C THR A 112 -6.21 9.14 -7.49
N LYS A 113 -6.63 9.73 -6.36
CA LYS A 113 -7.74 9.23 -5.56
C LYS A 113 -8.81 10.28 -5.44
N GLU A 114 -10.04 9.91 -5.79
CA GLU A 114 -11.19 10.78 -5.59
C GLU A 114 -11.68 10.68 -4.14
N TYR A 115 -12.18 11.80 -3.61
CA TYR A 115 -12.81 11.81 -2.29
C TYR A 115 -14.12 11.04 -2.36
N ARG A 116 -14.36 10.23 -1.35
CA ARG A 116 -15.64 9.56 -1.16
C ARG A 116 -16.43 10.27 -0.06
N THR A 117 -17.73 10.19 -0.15
CA THR A 117 -18.62 10.67 0.90
C THR A 117 -19.08 9.47 1.74
N PRO A 118 -19.33 9.65 3.05
CA PRO A 118 -19.87 8.56 3.86
C PRO A 118 -21.23 8.11 3.34
N ILE A 119 -21.48 6.81 3.40
CA ILE A 119 -22.77 6.26 3.04
C ILE A 119 -23.74 6.57 4.18
N THR A 120 -24.80 7.33 3.85
CA THR A 120 -25.88 7.59 4.79
C THR A 120 -27.00 6.60 4.54
N MET A 121 -27.32 5.81 5.56
CA MET A 121 -28.44 4.87 5.45
C MET A 121 -29.77 5.58 5.67
N PRO A 122 -30.83 5.21 4.91
CA PRO A 122 -32.16 5.73 5.16
C PRO A 122 -32.59 5.45 6.61
N GLY A 123 -33.12 6.48 7.28
CA GLY A 123 -33.51 6.38 8.69
C GLY A 123 -32.47 6.93 9.66
N MET A 124 -31.22 6.96 9.30
CA MET A 124 -30.20 7.59 10.14
C MET A 124 -30.21 9.10 10.04
N MET A 125 -30.68 9.60 8.93
CA MET A 125 -30.74 11.03 8.66
C MET A 125 -31.91 11.73 9.32
N GLY A 126 -32.92 11.01 9.73
CA GLY A 126 -34.09 11.59 10.37
C GLY A 126 -33.97 11.80 11.86
N SER A 127 -32.89 11.37 12.39
CA SER A 127 -32.65 11.48 13.83
C SER A 127 -31.97 12.77 14.21
#